data_b77ef3a59834a11cf1282dd748d632b0
#
_entry.id   b77ef3a59834a11cf1282dd748d632b0
#
_cell.length_a   1.000
_cell.length_b   1.000
_cell.length_c   1.000
_cell.angle_alpha   90.00
_cell.angle_beta   90.00
_cell.angle_gamma   90.00
#
_symmetry.space_group_name_H-M   'P 1'
#
loop_
_entity.id
_entity.type
_entity.pdbx_description
1 polymer ?
#
loop_
_entity_poly.entity_id
_entity_poly.type
_entity_poly.pdbx_seq_one_letter_code
_entity_poly.pdbx_strand_id
1 'polypeptide(L)'
;GAEDEAGPLGVAKAQFHDTYILAQAEDALILVDQHAAHERIVLERLKAAMAAGERLPSQLLLLPEVVDLSLTQKAALAGEFESLAKLGLVLEDFGTGVMVREVPALLKDAAIKKMVADLADEMAEWGATTVVEDKINHIAATMACHGSVRAGRRLNIAEMNHLLREMERTPHSAQCNHGRPTYVRLEVADLERLFHR
;
A
#
# COMPACT_ATOMS: atom_id res chain seq x y z
N GLY A 1 -12.15 -22.85 5.50
CA GLY A 1 -13.14 -21.90 5.91
C GLY A 1 -13.55 -20.96 4.77
N ALA A 2 -14.03 -19.79 5.12
CA ALA A 2 -14.58 -18.79 4.18
C ALA A 2 -13.56 -18.19 3.17
N GLU A 3 -12.26 -18.50 3.32
CA GLU A 3 -11.21 -17.99 2.42
C GLU A 3 -11.04 -18.82 1.14
N ASP A 4 -11.64 -20.00 1.08
CA ASP A 4 -11.61 -20.89 -0.10
C ASP A 4 -12.83 -20.71 -1.01
N GLU A 5 -13.78 -19.86 -0.66
CA GLU A 5 -14.92 -19.58 -1.51
C GLU A 5 -14.51 -18.71 -2.71
N ALA A 6 -14.88 -19.16 -3.90
CA ALA A 6 -14.63 -18.45 -5.15
C ALA A 6 -15.40 -17.13 -5.18
N GLY A 7 -14.69 -16.01 -5.17
CA GLY A 7 -15.25 -14.68 -5.43
C GLY A 7 -15.09 -14.28 -6.91
N PRO A 8 -15.41 -13.04 -7.26
CA PRO A 8 -15.28 -12.53 -8.64
C PRO A 8 -13.90 -12.67 -9.26
N LEU A 9 -12.82 -12.62 -8.44
CA LEU A 9 -11.44 -12.85 -8.89
C LEU A 9 -11.04 -14.34 -8.85
N GLY A 10 -11.99 -15.23 -8.57
CA GLY A 10 -11.75 -16.68 -8.57
C GLY A 10 -10.92 -17.17 -7.39
N VAL A 11 -10.24 -18.29 -7.57
CA VAL A 11 -9.40 -18.98 -6.58
C VAL A 11 -7.98 -19.06 -7.09
N ALA A 12 -7.02 -18.69 -6.23
CA ALA A 12 -5.59 -18.74 -6.55
C ALA A 12 -5.13 -20.17 -6.86
N LYS A 13 -4.36 -20.34 -7.91
CA LYS A 13 -3.81 -21.61 -8.36
C LYS A 13 -2.29 -21.67 -8.23
N ALA A 14 -1.61 -20.56 -8.52
CA ALA A 14 -0.15 -20.49 -8.51
C ALA A 14 0.33 -19.04 -8.36
N GLN A 15 1.60 -18.90 -7.99
CA GLN A 15 2.34 -17.65 -8.06
C GLN A 15 3.45 -17.78 -9.09
N PHE A 16 3.64 -16.77 -9.92
CA PHE A 16 4.65 -16.72 -10.95
C PHE A 16 5.64 -15.59 -10.66
N HIS A 17 6.95 -15.90 -10.69
CA HIS A 17 8.05 -14.97 -10.38
C HIS A 17 7.89 -14.22 -9.05
N ASP A 18 7.28 -14.84 -8.05
CA ASP A 18 7.00 -14.24 -6.75
C ASP A 18 6.32 -12.85 -6.84
N THR A 19 5.74 -12.55 -8.00
CA THR A 19 5.17 -11.25 -8.38
C THR A 19 3.72 -11.35 -8.81
N TYR A 20 3.37 -12.37 -9.59
CA TYR A 20 2.04 -12.51 -10.18
C TYR A 20 1.29 -13.68 -9.58
N ILE A 21 0.03 -13.45 -9.22
CA ILE A 21 -0.90 -14.50 -8.78
C ILE A 21 -1.74 -14.91 -9.98
N LEU A 22 -1.75 -16.22 -10.26
CA LEU A 22 -2.68 -16.82 -11.22
C LEU A 22 -3.88 -17.33 -10.45
N ALA A 23 -5.06 -16.84 -10.78
CA ALA A 23 -6.32 -17.30 -10.22
C ALA A 23 -7.27 -17.77 -11.32
N GLN A 24 -8.12 -18.72 -10.98
CA GLN A 24 -9.14 -19.26 -11.88
C GLN A 24 -10.52 -18.80 -11.41
N ALA A 25 -11.20 -18.02 -12.24
CA ALA A 25 -12.62 -17.75 -12.15
C ALA A 25 -13.39 -18.80 -12.97
N GLU A 26 -14.72 -18.73 -12.97
CA GLU A 26 -15.57 -19.73 -13.63
C GLU A 26 -15.26 -19.85 -15.14
N ASP A 27 -15.07 -18.71 -15.81
CA ASP A 27 -14.92 -18.59 -17.26
C ASP A 27 -13.66 -17.84 -17.69
N ALA A 28 -12.72 -17.58 -16.76
CA ALA A 28 -11.53 -16.77 -17.02
C ALA A 28 -10.31 -17.17 -16.19
N LEU A 29 -9.15 -16.87 -16.75
CA LEU A 29 -7.89 -16.77 -16.05
C LEU A 29 -7.69 -15.33 -15.57
N ILE A 30 -7.43 -15.15 -14.28
CA ILE A 30 -7.11 -13.86 -13.67
C ILE A 30 -5.63 -13.84 -13.36
N LEU A 31 -4.93 -12.82 -13.83
CA LEU A 31 -3.52 -12.57 -13.50
C LEU A 31 -3.42 -11.28 -12.71
N VAL A 32 -3.00 -11.37 -11.44
CA VAL A 32 -2.92 -10.25 -10.51
C VAL A 32 -1.46 -9.86 -10.30
N ASP A 33 -1.14 -8.58 -10.41
CA ASP A 33 0.10 -8.01 -9.89
C ASP A 33 -0.03 -7.86 -8.37
N GLN A 34 0.64 -8.75 -7.64
CA GLN A 34 0.63 -8.81 -6.16
C GLN A 34 1.07 -7.49 -5.52
N HIS A 35 2.06 -6.83 -6.12
CA HIS A 35 2.61 -5.59 -5.60
C HIS A 35 1.60 -4.45 -5.77
N ALA A 36 1.12 -4.24 -7.00
CA ALA A 36 0.15 -3.20 -7.30
C ALA A 36 -1.16 -3.38 -6.51
N ALA A 37 -1.60 -4.63 -6.34
CA ALA A 37 -2.78 -4.95 -5.54
C ALA A 37 -2.60 -4.59 -4.06
N HIS A 38 -1.48 -4.99 -3.47
CA HIS A 38 -1.18 -4.70 -2.06
C HIS A 38 -1.03 -3.20 -1.82
N GLU A 39 -0.31 -2.50 -2.69
CA GLU A 39 -0.16 -1.04 -2.62
C GLU A 39 -1.52 -0.33 -2.64
N ARG A 40 -2.42 -0.72 -3.54
CA ARG A 40 -3.76 -0.15 -3.61
C ARG A 40 -4.58 -0.42 -2.35
N ILE A 41 -4.56 -1.62 -1.81
CA ILE A 41 -5.27 -1.96 -0.58
C ILE A 41 -4.77 -1.10 0.58
N VAL A 42 -3.46 -0.97 0.74
CA VAL A 42 -2.86 -0.13 1.80
C VAL A 42 -3.27 1.33 1.63
N LEU A 43 -3.19 1.86 0.41
CA LEU A 43 -3.61 3.23 0.10
C LEU A 43 -5.06 3.49 0.51
N GLU A 44 -5.99 2.63 0.10
CA GLU A 44 -7.42 2.84 0.39
C GLU A 44 -7.71 2.74 1.90
N ARG A 45 -7.00 1.87 2.62
CA ARG A 45 -7.08 1.80 4.09
C ARG A 45 -6.58 3.08 4.77
N LEU A 46 -5.43 3.62 4.31
CA LEU A 46 -4.91 4.87 4.84
C LEU A 46 -5.88 6.03 4.58
N LYS A 47 -6.40 6.14 3.37
CA LYS A 47 -7.39 7.17 3.00
C LYS A 47 -8.67 7.06 3.83
N ALA A 48 -9.20 5.87 3.99
CA ALA A 48 -10.41 5.64 4.78
C ALA A 48 -10.21 6.06 6.24
N ALA A 49 -9.08 5.70 6.85
CA ALA A 49 -8.76 6.09 8.23
C ALA A 49 -8.61 7.61 8.38
N MET A 50 -7.95 8.27 7.43
CA MET A 50 -7.82 9.73 7.43
C MET A 50 -9.18 10.42 7.30
N ALA A 51 -10.04 9.94 6.39
CA ALA A 51 -11.37 10.49 6.19
C ALA A 51 -12.27 10.28 7.40
N ALA A 52 -12.16 9.15 8.10
CA ALA A 52 -12.90 8.86 9.32
C ALA A 52 -12.36 9.60 10.55
N GLY A 53 -11.15 10.19 10.46
CA GLY A 53 -10.45 10.78 11.61
C GLY A 53 -10.02 9.74 12.66
N GLU A 54 -9.99 8.47 12.30
CA GLU A 54 -9.62 7.37 13.19
C GLU A 54 -8.10 7.23 13.25
N ARG A 55 -7.60 6.84 14.44
CA ARG A 55 -6.20 6.48 14.60
C ARG A 55 -5.99 5.04 14.14
N LEU A 56 -5.07 4.86 13.18
CA LEU A 56 -4.65 3.54 12.77
C LEU A 56 -3.80 2.83 13.84
N PRO A 57 -3.91 1.51 13.96
CA PRO A 57 -3.02 0.73 14.80
C PRO A 57 -1.56 0.95 14.40
N SER A 58 -0.71 1.18 15.40
CA SER A 58 0.72 1.37 15.23
C SER A 58 1.52 0.31 15.96
N GLN A 59 2.76 0.14 15.56
CA GLN A 59 3.74 -0.73 16.19
C GLN A 59 4.90 0.12 16.71
N LEU A 60 5.17 0.01 18.02
CA LEU A 60 6.33 0.61 18.64
C LEU A 60 7.61 -0.05 18.10
N LEU A 61 8.58 0.76 17.69
CA LEU A 61 9.90 0.27 17.31
C LEU A 61 10.72 -0.05 18.56
N LEU A 62 11.25 -1.26 18.64
CA LEU A 62 12.17 -1.66 19.71
C LEU A 62 13.43 -0.82 19.73
N LEU A 63 13.93 -0.47 18.55
CA LEU A 63 15.02 0.46 18.33
C LEU A 63 14.48 1.62 17.49
N PRO A 64 14.30 2.82 18.07
CA PRO A 64 13.90 4.00 17.32
C PRO A 64 14.88 4.31 16.20
N GLU A 65 14.36 4.72 15.04
CA GLU A 65 15.20 5.08 13.91
C GLU A 65 15.32 6.60 13.79
N VAL A 66 16.55 7.09 13.63
CA VAL A 66 16.82 8.51 13.39
C VAL A 66 16.97 8.74 11.90
N VAL A 67 16.30 9.78 11.41
CA VAL A 67 16.34 10.24 10.02
C VAL A 67 16.87 11.66 10.00
N ASP A 68 18.05 11.85 9.39
CA ASP A 68 18.62 13.18 9.20
C ASP A 68 17.89 13.91 8.08
N LEU A 69 17.53 15.16 8.32
CA LEU A 69 16.75 15.99 7.41
C LEU A 69 17.36 17.39 7.30
N SER A 70 17.17 18.04 6.17
CA SER A 70 17.45 19.48 6.05
C SER A 70 16.50 20.28 6.94
N LEU A 71 16.84 21.52 7.25
CA LEU A 71 15.99 22.41 8.05
C LEU A 71 14.60 22.59 7.42
N THR A 72 14.53 22.68 6.09
CA THR A 72 13.27 22.85 5.35
C THR A 72 12.40 21.59 5.44
N GLN A 73 12.99 20.43 5.20
CA GLN A 73 12.30 19.13 5.31
C GLN A 73 11.79 18.90 6.73
N LYS A 74 12.63 19.15 7.74
CA LYS A 74 12.27 18.99 9.16
C LYS A 74 11.11 19.92 9.54
N ALA A 75 11.15 21.19 9.14
CA ALA A 75 10.11 22.17 9.44
C ALA A 75 8.76 21.78 8.77
N ALA A 76 8.80 21.32 7.52
CA ALA A 76 7.61 20.87 6.79
C ALA A 76 6.99 19.62 7.45
N LEU A 77 7.82 18.63 7.78
CA LEU A 77 7.38 17.40 8.42
C LEU A 77 6.80 17.65 9.83
N ALA A 78 7.42 18.53 10.61
CA ALA A 78 6.98 18.87 11.97
C ALA A 78 5.57 19.47 11.98
N GLY A 79 5.19 20.21 10.95
CA GLY A 79 3.82 20.73 10.80
C GLY A 79 2.74 19.65 10.64
N GLU A 80 3.12 18.43 10.28
CA GLU A 80 2.20 17.32 10.02
C GLU A 80 2.32 16.16 11.04
N PHE A 81 3.08 16.32 12.13
CA PHE A 81 3.28 15.26 13.14
C PHE A 81 1.97 14.71 13.70
N GLU A 82 0.99 15.57 13.94
CA GLU A 82 -0.32 15.13 14.46
C GLU A 82 -1.10 14.32 13.41
N SER A 83 -1.06 14.74 12.16
CA SER A 83 -1.68 14.03 11.04
C SER A 83 -1.05 12.66 10.84
N LEU A 84 0.28 12.60 10.86
CA LEU A 84 1.05 11.37 10.73
C LEU A 84 0.83 10.41 11.91
N ALA A 85 0.73 10.94 13.14
CA ALA A 85 0.44 10.14 14.33
C ALA A 85 -0.95 9.47 14.26
N LYS A 86 -1.95 10.13 13.66
CA LYS A 86 -3.26 9.51 13.39
C LYS A 86 -3.14 8.32 12.44
N LEU A 87 -2.22 8.37 11.49
CA LEU A 87 -1.91 7.25 10.60
C LEU A 87 -1.03 6.17 11.24
N GLY A 88 -0.64 6.35 12.50
CA GLY A 88 0.21 5.43 13.24
C GLY A 88 1.72 5.65 13.03
N LEU A 89 2.13 6.73 12.33
CA LEU A 89 3.53 7.13 12.20
C LEU A 89 3.84 8.19 13.25
N VAL A 90 4.48 7.79 14.35
CA VAL A 90 4.82 8.70 15.46
C VAL A 90 6.27 9.14 15.33
N LEU A 91 6.44 10.44 15.14
CA LEU A 91 7.71 11.12 14.98
C LEU A 91 7.97 12.07 16.15
N GLU A 92 9.22 12.18 16.56
CA GLU A 92 9.70 13.15 17.55
C GLU A 92 10.82 14.01 16.96
N ASP A 93 10.88 15.25 17.38
CA ASP A 93 12.02 16.13 17.07
C ASP A 93 13.31 15.56 17.67
N PHE A 94 14.36 15.43 16.87
CA PHE A 94 15.63 14.89 17.33
C PHE A 94 16.82 15.53 16.61
N GLY A 95 17.50 16.44 17.28
CA GLY A 95 18.70 17.09 16.75
C GLY A 95 18.46 17.76 15.39
N THR A 96 19.22 17.37 14.38
CA THR A 96 19.09 17.86 13.00
C THR A 96 17.99 17.16 12.19
N GLY A 97 17.37 16.12 12.76
CA GLY A 97 16.37 15.32 12.06
C GLY A 97 15.16 15.01 12.92
N VAL A 98 14.60 13.84 12.70
CA VAL A 98 13.47 13.28 13.46
C VAL A 98 13.77 11.86 13.92
N MET A 99 13.17 11.47 15.03
CA MET A 99 13.21 10.11 15.55
C MET A 99 11.86 9.44 15.31
N VAL A 100 11.86 8.27 14.67
CA VAL A 100 10.67 7.45 14.46
C VAL A 100 10.47 6.54 15.66
N ARG A 101 9.34 6.68 16.35
CA ARG A 101 8.95 5.88 17.52
C ARG A 101 8.02 4.74 17.18
N GLU A 102 7.01 5.03 16.37
CA GLU A 102 6.00 4.06 15.98
C GLU A 102 5.79 4.13 14.46
N VAL A 103 5.45 3.00 13.89
CA VAL A 103 5.05 2.88 12.48
C VAL A 103 3.69 2.25 12.37
N PRO A 104 2.90 2.57 11.34
CA PRO A 104 1.62 1.90 11.12
C PRO A 104 1.80 0.39 11.04
N ALA A 105 0.94 -0.37 11.74
CA ALA A 105 1.00 -1.83 11.71
C ALA A 105 0.88 -2.42 10.29
N LEU A 106 0.22 -1.71 9.38
CA LEU A 106 0.13 -2.03 7.96
C LEU A 106 1.49 -2.00 7.25
N LEU A 107 2.43 -1.19 7.76
CA LEU A 107 3.70 -0.85 7.11
C LEU A 107 4.91 -1.39 7.87
N LYS A 108 4.72 -2.40 8.72
CA LYS A 108 5.75 -2.94 9.63
C LYS A 108 7.06 -3.38 8.96
N ASP A 109 7.02 -3.67 7.65
CA ASP A 109 8.21 -4.09 6.88
C ASP A 109 8.68 -3.00 5.90
N ALA A 110 8.17 -1.78 6.03
CA ALA A 110 8.57 -0.66 5.18
C ALA A 110 10.03 -0.26 5.42
N ALA A 111 10.66 0.33 4.40
CA ALA A 111 11.94 1.00 4.52
C ALA A 111 11.74 2.37 5.23
N ILE A 112 11.67 2.34 6.57
CA ILE A 112 11.20 3.46 7.40
C ILE A 112 11.95 4.75 7.11
N LYS A 113 13.30 4.72 7.11
CA LYS A 113 14.11 5.92 6.87
C LYS A 113 13.81 6.55 5.51
N LYS A 114 13.72 5.70 4.47
CA LYS A 114 13.43 6.17 3.12
C LYS A 114 12.02 6.73 3.04
N MET A 115 11.04 6.08 3.63
CA MET A 115 9.66 6.56 3.67
C MET A 115 9.55 7.94 4.32
N VAL A 116 10.19 8.13 5.47
CA VAL A 116 10.16 9.43 6.18
C VAL A 116 10.90 10.51 5.41
N ALA A 117 12.02 10.19 4.76
CA ALA A 117 12.74 11.12 3.91
C ALA A 117 11.90 11.55 2.70
N ASP A 118 11.28 10.61 2.00
CA ASP A 118 10.43 10.89 0.83
C ASP A 118 9.20 11.72 1.24
N LEU A 119 8.56 11.42 2.38
CA LEU A 119 7.48 12.27 2.94
C LEU A 119 7.96 13.69 3.23
N ALA A 120 9.15 13.84 3.82
CA ALA A 120 9.72 15.15 4.14
C ALA A 120 10.04 15.95 2.87
N ASP A 121 10.52 15.31 1.82
CA ASP A 121 10.77 15.92 0.51
C ASP A 121 9.47 16.45 -0.11
N GLU A 122 8.45 15.60 -0.19
CA GLU A 122 7.15 15.99 -0.73
C GLU A 122 6.51 17.15 0.05
N MET A 123 6.53 17.07 1.39
CA MET A 123 5.96 18.12 2.24
C MET A 123 6.71 19.44 2.12
N ALA A 124 8.03 19.40 1.89
CA ALA A 124 8.84 20.61 1.67
C ALA A 124 8.50 21.32 0.36
N GLU A 125 7.98 20.59 -0.63
CA GLU A 125 7.53 21.14 -1.92
C GLU A 125 6.09 21.72 -1.87
N TRP A 126 5.32 21.42 -0.82
CA TRP A 126 3.94 21.88 -0.71
C TRP A 126 3.89 23.41 -0.55
N GLY A 127 3.11 24.04 -1.41
CA GLY A 127 2.79 25.46 -1.29
C GLY A 127 1.69 25.72 -0.25
N ALA A 128 1.56 26.97 0.18
CA ALA A 128 0.51 27.41 1.11
C ALA A 128 -0.93 27.14 0.61
N THR A 129 -1.09 26.91 -0.71
CA THR A 129 -2.36 26.69 -1.39
C THR A 129 -2.70 25.21 -1.62
N THR A 130 -1.84 24.27 -1.16
CA THR A 130 -2.11 22.82 -1.34
C THR A 130 -3.35 22.43 -0.53
N VAL A 131 -4.33 21.90 -1.24
CA VAL A 131 -5.62 21.48 -0.65
C VAL A 131 -5.39 20.32 0.33
N VAL A 132 -6.11 20.29 1.44
CA VAL A 132 -5.97 19.25 2.48
C VAL A 132 -6.19 17.85 1.91
N GLU A 133 -7.13 17.69 0.99
CA GLU A 133 -7.40 16.41 0.34
C GLU A 133 -6.21 15.92 -0.50
N ASP A 134 -5.54 16.82 -1.21
CA ASP A 134 -4.34 16.49 -1.97
C ASP A 134 -3.19 16.06 -1.05
N LYS A 135 -2.98 16.77 0.06
CA LYS A 135 -1.99 16.39 1.08
C LYS A 135 -2.24 14.98 1.60
N ILE A 136 -3.49 14.67 1.95
CA ILE A 136 -3.92 13.34 2.41
C ILE A 136 -3.58 12.27 1.36
N ASN A 137 -3.92 12.54 0.11
CA ASN A 137 -3.67 11.62 -0.99
C ASN A 137 -2.17 11.36 -1.20
N HIS A 138 -1.34 12.39 -1.14
CA HIS A 138 0.12 12.30 -1.27
C HIS A 138 0.74 11.50 -0.12
N ILE A 139 0.42 11.84 1.13
CA ILE A 139 0.91 11.10 2.30
C ILE A 139 0.54 9.61 2.20
N ALA A 140 -0.73 9.31 1.92
CA ALA A 140 -1.20 7.94 1.84
C ALA A 140 -0.53 7.17 0.69
N ALA A 141 -0.32 7.81 -0.48
CA ALA A 141 0.34 7.19 -1.63
C ALA A 141 1.81 6.87 -1.34
N THR A 142 2.56 7.81 -0.76
CA THR A 142 3.97 7.61 -0.39
C THR A 142 4.12 6.52 0.66
N MET A 143 3.29 6.54 1.70
CA MET A 143 3.30 5.48 2.72
C MET A 143 2.94 4.11 2.15
N ALA A 144 1.93 4.03 1.26
CA ALA A 144 1.53 2.78 0.63
C ALA A 144 2.63 2.20 -0.26
N CYS A 145 3.31 3.04 -1.04
CA CYS A 145 4.44 2.65 -1.89
C CYS A 145 5.56 2.01 -1.06
N HIS A 146 5.91 2.57 0.09
CA HIS A 146 6.91 2.01 0.99
C HIS A 146 6.44 0.79 1.77
N GLY A 147 5.15 0.68 2.05
CA GLY A 147 4.54 -0.47 2.73
C GLY A 147 4.49 -1.72 1.87
N SER A 148 4.55 -1.57 0.56
CA SER A 148 4.48 -2.68 -0.40
C SER A 148 5.82 -3.35 -0.71
N VAL A 149 6.90 -3.05 0.04
CA VAL A 149 8.25 -3.66 -0.10
C VAL A 149 8.24 -5.20 0.01
N ARG A 150 7.12 -5.82 0.40
CA ARG A 150 6.88 -7.26 0.31
C ARG A 150 6.63 -7.78 -1.12
N ALA A 151 6.69 -6.94 -2.14
CA ALA A 151 6.73 -7.38 -3.52
C ALA A 151 7.93 -8.31 -3.72
N GLY A 152 7.68 -9.47 -4.31
CA GLY A 152 8.69 -10.51 -4.43
C GLY A 152 8.73 -11.52 -3.27
N ARG A 153 7.81 -11.43 -2.30
CA ARG A 153 7.61 -12.49 -1.30
C ARG A 153 6.78 -13.63 -1.88
N ARG A 154 7.28 -14.85 -1.68
CA ARG A 154 6.50 -16.04 -1.99
C ARG A 154 5.30 -16.15 -1.05
N LEU A 155 4.11 -16.23 -1.63
CA LEU A 155 2.85 -16.44 -0.92
C LEU A 155 2.42 -17.89 -1.01
N ASN A 156 1.80 -18.41 0.05
CA ASN A 156 1.06 -19.66 -0.02
C ASN A 156 -0.35 -19.42 -0.61
N ILE A 157 -1.06 -20.51 -0.91
CA ILE A 157 -2.41 -20.43 -1.53
C ILE A 157 -3.40 -19.64 -0.66
N ALA A 158 -3.39 -19.84 0.66
CA ALA A 158 -4.28 -19.13 1.57
C ALA A 158 -3.99 -17.62 1.58
N GLU A 159 -2.73 -17.22 1.61
CA GLU A 159 -2.33 -15.81 1.53
C GLU A 159 -2.73 -15.17 0.19
N MET A 160 -2.60 -15.89 -0.92
CA MET A 160 -3.04 -15.43 -2.23
C MET A 160 -4.56 -15.25 -2.29
N ASN A 161 -5.33 -16.23 -1.81
CA ASN A 161 -6.78 -16.12 -1.74
C ASN A 161 -7.23 -14.98 -0.82
N HIS A 162 -6.56 -14.81 0.33
CA HIS A 162 -6.82 -13.66 1.22
C HIS A 162 -6.65 -12.34 0.47
N LEU A 163 -5.55 -12.17 -0.29
CA LEU A 163 -5.31 -10.96 -1.08
C LEU A 163 -6.41 -10.73 -2.12
N LEU A 164 -6.86 -11.78 -2.84
CA LEU A 164 -7.96 -11.68 -3.81
C LEU A 164 -9.26 -11.21 -3.12
N ARG A 165 -9.60 -11.78 -1.97
CA ARG A 165 -10.80 -11.37 -1.18
C ARG A 165 -10.68 -9.94 -0.69
N GLU A 166 -9.49 -9.50 -0.29
CA GLU A 166 -9.26 -8.10 0.10
C GLU A 166 -9.44 -7.15 -1.10
N MET A 167 -8.90 -7.49 -2.27
CA MET A 167 -9.09 -6.70 -3.50
C MET A 167 -10.57 -6.51 -3.82
N GLU A 168 -11.38 -7.57 -3.72
CA GLU A 168 -12.81 -7.53 -4.01
C GLU A 168 -13.61 -6.61 -3.07
N ARG A 169 -13.12 -6.43 -1.84
CA ARG A 169 -13.73 -5.54 -0.84
C ARG A 169 -13.19 -4.10 -0.89
N THR A 170 -12.06 -3.91 -1.58
CA THR A 170 -11.37 -2.62 -1.61
C THR A 170 -11.85 -1.79 -2.81
N PRO A 171 -12.33 -0.56 -2.59
CA PRO A 171 -12.67 0.35 -3.67
C PRO A 171 -11.48 0.55 -4.62
N HIS A 172 -11.78 0.70 -5.91
CA HIS A 172 -10.77 0.98 -6.94
C HIS A 172 -9.62 -0.03 -7.04
N SER A 173 -9.77 -1.22 -6.49
CA SER A 173 -8.72 -2.26 -6.48
C SER A 173 -8.29 -2.73 -7.87
N ALA A 174 -9.08 -2.48 -8.90
CA ALA A 174 -8.75 -2.81 -10.29
C ALA A 174 -7.62 -1.96 -10.89
N GLN A 175 -7.26 -0.84 -10.26
CA GLN A 175 -6.22 0.08 -10.74
C GLN A 175 -5.24 0.43 -9.62
N CYS A 176 -3.96 0.54 -9.96
CA CYS A 176 -2.94 1.07 -9.04
C CYS A 176 -3.02 2.60 -8.95
N ASN A 177 -2.18 3.21 -8.09
CA ASN A 177 -2.12 4.66 -7.91
C ASN A 177 -1.80 5.44 -9.19
N HIS A 178 -1.13 4.79 -10.15
CA HIS A 178 -0.71 5.36 -11.42
C HIS A 178 -1.70 5.06 -12.57
N GLY A 179 -2.90 4.54 -12.25
CA GLY A 179 -3.93 4.22 -13.22
C GLY A 179 -3.69 2.95 -14.05
N ARG A 180 -2.65 2.16 -13.71
CA ARG A 180 -2.39 0.88 -14.36
C ARG A 180 -3.27 -0.21 -13.76
N PRO A 181 -3.70 -1.23 -14.54
CA PRO A 181 -4.47 -2.34 -14.00
C PRO A 181 -3.66 -3.11 -12.94
N THR A 182 -4.29 -3.47 -11.84
CA THR A 182 -3.73 -4.36 -10.81
C THR A 182 -3.93 -5.82 -11.15
N TYR A 183 -4.88 -6.12 -12.02
CA TYR A 183 -5.11 -7.46 -12.57
C TYR A 183 -5.61 -7.36 -14.00
N VAL A 184 -5.42 -8.43 -14.75
CA VAL A 184 -6.00 -8.65 -16.07
C VAL A 184 -6.85 -9.90 -16.03
N ARG A 185 -7.95 -9.89 -16.80
CA ARG A 185 -8.87 -11.01 -16.99
C ARG A 185 -8.75 -11.49 -18.42
N LEU A 186 -8.49 -12.79 -18.59
CA LEU A 186 -8.41 -13.46 -19.88
C LEU A 186 -9.55 -14.48 -19.93
N GLU A 187 -10.56 -14.23 -20.76
CA GLU A 187 -11.68 -15.14 -20.93
C GLU A 187 -11.20 -16.46 -21.57
N VAL A 188 -11.85 -17.57 -21.23
CA VAL A 188 -11.52 -18.89 -21.82
C VAL A 188 -11.59 -18.82 -23.33
N ALA A 189 -12.58 -18.12 -23.91
CA ALA A 189 -12.70 -17.93 -25.34
C ALA A 189 -11.49 -17.18 -25.97
N ASP A 190 -10.87 -16.26 -25.25
CA ASP A 190 -9.65 -15.58 -25.72
C ASP A 190 -8.46 -16.53 -25.72
N LEU A 191 -8.36 -17.38 -24.69
CA LEU A 191 -7.33 -18.41 -24.62
C LEU A 191 -7.51 -19.45 -25.72
N GLU A 192 -8.73 -19.92 -25.96
CA GLU A 192 -9.04 -20.88 -27.04
C GLU A 192 -8.66 -20.33 -28.42
N ARG A 193 -8.91 -19.04 -28.67
CA ARG A 193 -8.51 -18.38 -29.91
C ARG A 193 -6.99 -18.38 -30.13
N LEU A 194 -6.19 -18.27 -29.06
CA LEU A 194 -4.73 -18.37 -29.15
C LEU A 194 -4.26 -19.74 -29.62
N PHE A 195 -5.05 -20.79 -29.37
CA PHE A 195 -4.77 -22.17 -29.79
C PHE A 195 -5.56 -22.58 -31.04
N HIS A 196 -6.19 -21.62 -31.72
CA HIS A 196 -7.03 -21.87 -32.92
C HIS A 196 -8.16 -22.90 -32.68
N ARG A 197 -8.78 -22.82 -31.51
CA ARG A 197 -9.94 -23.63 -31.14
C ARG A 197 -11.21 -22.82 -31.18
#